data_9bafda2fc5aa63a8697ba7d6ad5ea1c1
#
_entry.id   9bafda2fc5aa63a8697ba7d6ad5ea1c1
#
_cell.length_a   1.000
_cell.length_b   1.000
_cell.length_c   1.000
_cell.angle_alpha   90.00
_cell.angle_beta   90.00
_cell.angle_gamma   90.00
#
_symmetry.space_group_name_H-M   'P 1'
#
loop_
_entity.id
_entity.type
_entity.pdbx_description
1 polymer ?
#
loop_
_entity_poly.entity_id
_entity_poly.type
_entity_poly.pdbx_seq_one_letter_code
_entity_poly.pdbx_strand_id
1 'polypeptide(L)'
;MTLLAELSQTLPVRYYLGLDVGYREHVAVAISLQTFVRGDDRWQRARCLHFASTRAGLRQLQQYLDRFSLDPTAFLGLCEPTGGYYGATVGQYLLDAGYRLLLVDNGTTRHMREKIFGALPKTDDVDARVMARMGYLHEVVGEEYSLRPLCLPAAEDAELLALCRTSWKLNVMVCRLRNQFGQLAAVIFPELKEFFTSSVTTVVPVRLLAAYPCPAELAAAPAADVAAVLRRAGGYRHAGRVDELQALAADSSGLLPDPGRAWRLEWLTGMLGHCFAAQASLDTRLQDLVSRRDDYRLLAPIPYAGVATLGVIVAVTRDADRFHNYRQYVAYTGYFAGLEKSQTIDRTRMSKRGNRDLKRALFQIVAPLVWFDQGNNPYKALYERKKAEGRPWYEAMPFACAALARHIYHCLKFKEPYDVSKAFQGSAPRAASDEVLKDLQADLEARFEVMDAHLSSD
;
A
#
# COMPACT_ATOMS: atom_id res chain seq x y z
N MET A 1 -0.24 -47.58 -7.60
CA MET A 1 -1.05 -46.94 -8.70
C MET A 1 -2.55 -46.96 -8.42
N THR A 2 -3.11 -47.94 -7.75
CA THR A 2 -4.57 -48.11 -7.53
C THR A 2 -5.15 -47.06 -6.55
N LEU A 3 -4.49 -46.79 -5.41
CA LEU A 3 -4.98 -45.88 -4.37
C LEU A 3 -5.09 -44.41 -4.84
N LEU A 4 -4.11 -43.91 -5.62
CA LEU A 4 -4.13 -42.56 -6.18
C LEU A 4 -5.18 -42.42 -7.30
N ALA A 5 -5.49 -43.51 -8.01
CA ALA A 5 -6.54 -43.50 -9.03
C ALA A 5 -7.94 -43.45 -8.41
N GLU A 6 -8.13 -44.11 -7.24
CA GLU A 6 -9.37 -44.05 -6.45
C GLU A 6 -9.56 -42.71 -5.79
N LEU A 7 -8.52 -42.09 -5.22
CA LEU A 7 -8.54 -40.74 -4.67
C LEU A 7 -8.90 -39.70 -5.76
N SER A 8 -8.44 -39.91 -7.02
CA SER A 8 -8.74 -39.00 -8.12
C SER A 8 -10.23 -38.97 -8.52
N GLN A 9 -11.01 -39.99 -8.16
CA GLN A 9 -12.46 -40.03 -8.43
C GLN A 9 -13.28 -39.33 -7.33
N THR A 10 -12.72 -39.17 -6.13
CA THR A 10 -13.41 -38.61 -4.95
C THR A 10 -13.07 -37.16 -4.69
N LEU A 11 -11.99 -36.63 -5.29
CA LEU A 11 -11.61 -35.22 -5.11
C LEU A 11 -12.51 -34.30 -5.92
N PRO A 12 -13.01 -33.18 -5.32
CA PRO A 12 -13.84 -32.19 -6.05
C PRO A 12 -13.01 -31.48 -7.13
N VAL A 13 -11.73 -31.24 -6.91
CA VAL A 13 -10.83 -30.57 -7.88
C VAL A 13 -10.22 -31.60 -8.83
N ARG A 14 -10.45 -31.42 -10.14
CA ARG A 14 -9.94 -32.29 -11.20
C ARG A 14 -8.96 -31.59 -12.13
N TYR A 15 -8.93 -30.26 -12.11
CA TYR A 15 -8.12 -29.43 -13.00
C TYR A 15 -7.40 -28.35 -12.21
N TYR A 16 -6.13 -28.15 -12.50
CA TYR A 16 -5.29 -27.11 -11.91
C TYR A 16 -5.00 -26.06 -12.96
N LEU A 17 -5.43 -24.83 -12.66
CA LEU A 17 -5.31 -23.69 -13.54
C LEU A 17 -4.15 -22.81 -13.08
N GLY A 18 -3.13 -22.63 -13.90
CA GLY A 18 -2.09 -21.64 -13.70
C GLY A 18 -2.37 -20.41 -14.56
N LEU A 19 -2.28 -19.23 -13.96
CA LEU A 19 -2.54 -17.94 -14.60
C LEU A 19 -1.34 -17.02 -14.41
N ASP A 20 -0.61 -16.74 -15.48
CA ASP A 20 0.36 -15.66 -15.53
C ASP A 20 -0.28 -14.42 -16.16
N VAL A 21 -0.29 -13.32 -15.42
CA VAL A 21 -1.05 -12.12 -15.79
C VAL A 21 -0.10 -10.98 -16.14
N GLY A 22 0.04 -10.74 -17.45
CA GLY A 22 0.85 -9.67 -18.02
C GLY A 22 0.09 -8.38 -18.33
N TYR A 23 0.81 -7.37 -18.80
CA TYR A 23 0.25 -6.07 -19.18
C TYR A 23 -0.57 -6.12 -20.48
N ARG A 24 -0.07 -6.82 -21.48
CA ARG A 24 -0.69 -6.89 -22.81
C ARG A 24 -1.42 -8.19 -23.06
N GLU A 25 -0.88 -9.24 -22.54
CA GLU A 25 -1.33 -10.61 -22.77
C GLU A 25 -1.26 -11.38 -21.45
N HIS A 26 -2.14 -12.32 -21.29
CA HIS A 26 -2.20 -13.24 -20.19
C HIS A 26 -2.00 -14.65 -20.68
N VAL A 27 -1.42 -15.50 -19.86
CA VAL A 27 -1.23 -16.90 -20.14
C VAL A 27 -2.02 -17.74 -19.15
N ALA A 28 -2.80 -18.69 -19.66
CA ALA A 28 -3.54 -19.66 -18.86
C ALA A 28 -3.19 -21.07 -19.29
N VAL A 29 -3.05 -21.99 -18.33
CA VAL A 29 -2.95 -23.41 -18.58
C VAL A 29 -3.80 -24.20 -17.61
N ALA A 30 -4.67 -25.06 -18.13
CA ALA A 30 -5.43 -26.01 -17.32
C ALA A 30 -4.82 -27.41 -17.50
N ILE A 31 -4.46 -28.06 -16.41
CA ILE A 31 -3.83 -29.37 -16.39
C ILE A 31 -4.65 -30.31 -15.53
N SER A 32 -4.99 -31.49 -16.07
CA SER A 32 -5.80 -32.47 -15.34
C SER A 32 -5.01 -33.15 -14.23
N LEU A 33 -5.69 -33.49 -13.13
CA LEU A 33 -5.16 -34.30 -12.05
C LEU A 33 -4.47 -35.58 -12.57
N GLN A 34 -5.08 -36.25 -13.55
CA GLN A 34 -4.51 -37.47 -14.14
C GLN A 34 -3.13 -37.26 -14.78
N THR A 35 -2.87 -36.08 -15.34
CA THR A 35 -1.56 -35.74 -15.90
C THR A 35 -0.49 -35.72 -14.81
N PHE A 36 -0.80 -35.17 -13.65
CA PHE A 36 0.14 -35.10 -12.52
C PHE A 36 0.34 -36.47 -11.84
N VAL A 37 -0.75 -37.24 -11.64
CA VAL A 37 -0.71 -38.57 -11.00
C VAL A 37 0.14 -39.57 -11.78
N ARG A 38 0.24 -39.43 -13.10
CA ARG A 38 1.11 -40.29 -13.92
C ARG A 38 2.60 -40.12 -13.63
N GLY A 39 3.01 -39.05 -12.93
CA GLY A 39 4.37 -38.86 -12.47
C GLY A 39 5.39 -38.53 -13.56
N ASP A 40 4.94 -38.22 -14.75
CA ASP A 40 5.80 -37.86 -15.91
C ASP A 40 5.82 -36.31 -16.11
N ASP A 41 6.79 -35.86 -16.92
CA ASP A 41 6.97 -34.44 -17.19
C ASP A 41 6.01 -33.87 -18.26
N ARG A 42 4.92 -34.56 -18.59
CA ARG A 42 3.93 -34.10 -19.60
C ARG A 42 3.29 -32.76 -19.21
N TRP A 43 3.19 -32.45 -17.93
CA TRP A 43 2.70 -31.15 -17.47
C TRP A 43 3.55 -29.98 -17.99
N GLN A 44 4.87 -30.18 -18.19
CA GLN A 44 5.77 -29.16 -18.74
C GLN A 44 5.49 -28.86 -20.22
N ARG A 45 4.81 -29.76 -20.92
CA ARG A 45 4.43 -29.62 -22.33
C ARG A 45 2.94 -29.30 -22.50
N ALA A 46 2.20 -29.06 -21.42
CA ALA A 46 0.79 -28.69 -21.48
C ALA A 46 0.61 -27.40 -22.31
N ARG A 47 -0.36 -27.41 -23.22
CA ARG A 47 -0.60 -26.29 -24.13
C ARG A 47 -1.20 -25.11 -23.36
N CYS A 48 -0.55 -23.97 -23.42
CA CYS A 48 -1.03 -22.71 -22.85
C CYS A 48 -1.97 -21.99 -23.81
N LEU A 49 -2.90 -21.24 -23.26
CA LEU A 49 -3.70 -20.27 -23.96
C LEU A 49 -3.12 -18.88 -23.71
N HIS A 50 -2.87 -18.14 -24.77
CA HIS A 50 -2.54 -16.72 -24.74
C HIS A 50 -3.78 -15.91 -25.07
N PHE A 51 -4.12 -14.91 -24.23
CA PHE A 51 -5.31 -14.11 -24.43
C PHE A 51 -5.13 -12.68 -23.87
N ALA A 52 -5.84 -11.72 -24.46
CA ALA A 52 -5.81 -10.32 -24.03
C ALA A 52 -6.87 -10.00 -22.97
N SER A 53 -6.68 -8.92 -22.18
CA SER A 53 -7.67 -8.37 -21.23
C SER A 53 -8.87 -7.70 -21.94
N THR A 54 -9.46 -8.38 -22.94
CA THR A 54 -10.62 -7.90 -23.69
C THR A 54 -11.79 -8.86 -23.51
N ARG A 55 -13.02 -8.41 -23.81
CA ARG A 55 -14.18 -9.31 -23.81
C ARG A 55 -13.99 -10.53 -24.73
N ALA A 56 -13.31 -10.35 -25.85
CA ALA A 56 -12.99 -11.44 -26.76
C ALA A 56 -12.00 -12.42 -26.12
N GLY A 57 -10.93 -11.91 -25.49
CA GLY A 57 -9.95 -12.74 -24.78
C GLY A 57 -10.53 -13.49 -23.58
N LEU A 58 -11.41 -12.85 -22.80
CA LEU A 58 -12.11 -13.53 -21.70
C LEU A 58 -13.06 -14.63 -22.22
N ARG A 59 -13.72 -14.41 -23.34
CA ARG A 59 -14.50 -15.48 -24.00
C ARG A 59 -13.62 -16.62 -24.50
N GLN A 60 -12.41 -16.33 -25.02
CA GLN A 60 -11.43 -17.36 -25.39
C GLN A 60 -10.98 -18.17 -24.18
N LEU A 61 -10.74 -17.50 -23.04
CA LEU A 61 -10.43 -18.17 -21.79
C LEU A 61 -11.56 -19.08 -21.35
N GLN A 62 -12.81 -18.63 -21.37
CA GLN A 62 -13.96 -19.47 -21.01
C GLN A 62 -14.09 -20.67 -21.93
N GLN A 63 -14.05 -20.46 -23.24
CA GLN A 63 -14.08 -21.55 -24.23
C GLN A 63 -12.93 -22.55 -24.07
N TYR A 64 -11.78 -22.08 -23.62
CA TYR A 64 -10.64 -22.95 -23.32
C TYR A 64 -10.92 -23.80 -22.09
N LEU A 65 -11.44 -23.22 -21.00
CA LEU A 65 -11.76 -23.92 -19.76
C LEU A 65 -12.93 -24.92 -19.94
N ASP A 66 -13.96 -24.55 -20.72
CA ASP A 66 -15.12 -25.37 -21.02
C ASP A 66 -14.77 -26.71 -21.71
N ARG A 67 -13.61 -26.78 -22.41
CA ARG A 67 -13.11 -28.03 -22.98
C ARG A 67 -12.70 -29.06 -21.93
N PHE A 68 -12.43 -28.62 -20.71
CA PHE A 68 -12.03 -29.45 -19.59
C PHE A 68 -13.26 -29.79 -18.71
N SER A 69 -14.00 -28.77 -18.30
CA SER A 69 -15.23 -28.90 -17.52
C SER A 69 -16.07 -27.64 -17.61
N LEU A 70 -17.41 -27.81 -17.63
CA LEU A 70 -18.38 -26.72 -17.47
C LEU A 70 -18.60 -26.34 -16.00
N ASP A 71 -18.14 -27.18 -15.07
CA ASP A 71 -18.25 -26.93 -13.63
C ASP A 71 -17.00 -26.19 -13.14
N PRO A 72 -17.10 -24.89 -12.76
CA PRO A 72 -15.99 -24.12 -12.26
C PRO A 72 -15.41 -24.65 -10.94
N THR A 73 -16.18 -25.37 -10.15
CA THR A 73 -15.72 -25.95 -8.87
C THR A 73 -14.74 -27.10 -9.07
N ALA A 74 -14.69 -27.67 -10.28
CA ALA A 74 -13.70 -28.68 -10.65
C ALA A 74 -12.29 -28.10 -10.84
N PHE A 75 -12.12 -26.76 -10.77
CA PHE A 75 -10.83 -26.11 -10.96
C PHE A 75 -10.31 -25.49 -9.67
N LEU A 76 -9.00 -25.61 -9.47
CA LEU A 76 -8.22 -24.79 -8.54
C LEU A 76 -7.23 -23.94 -9.34
N GLY A 77 -7.40 -22.63 -9.31
CA GLY A 77 -6.52 -21.69 -10.01
C GLY A 77 -5.49 -21.07 -9.09
N LEU A 78 -4.24 -20.94 -9.58
CA LEU A 78 -3.19 -20.16 -8.94
C LEU A 78 -2.74 -19.03 -9.85
N CYS A 79 -2.52 -17.84 -9.26
CA CYS A 79 -1.97 -16.68 -9.96
C CYS A 79 -1.05 -15.88 -9.04
N GLU A 80 -0.13 -15.11 -9.65
CA GLU A 80 0.73 -14.19 -8.92
C GLU A 80 0.04 -12.83 -8.67
N PRO A 81 0.36 -12.13 -7.57
CA PRO A 81 -0.16 -10.80 -7.32
C PRO A 81 0.53 -9.78 -8.25
N THR A 82 -0.18 -9.27 -9.23
CA THR A 82 0.31 -8.28 -10.23
C THR A 82 0.15 -6.82 -9.78
N GLY A 83 0.20 -6.55 -8.48
CA GLY A 83 -0.07 -5.21 -7.95
C GLY A 83 -1.53 -4.75 -8.07
N GLY A 84 -2.44 -5.62 -8.51
CA GLY A 84 -3.88 -5.38 -8.54
C GLY A 84 -4.40 -4.69 -9.80
N TYR A 85 -3.55 -4.40 -10.80
CA TYR A 85 -4.01 -3.69 -12.01
C TYR A 85 -4.34 -4.64 -13.16
N TYR A 86 -3.38 -5.44 -13.60
CA TYR A 86 -3.54 -6.25 -14.82
C TYR A 86 -4.39 -7.51 -14.60
N GLY A 87 -4.28 -8.10 -13.39
CA GLY A 87 -5.02 -9.31 -13.03
C GLY A 87 -6.45 -9.07 -12.55
N ALA A 88 -6.83 -7.82 -12.26
CA ALA A 88 -8.13 -7.53 -11.65
C ALA A 88 -9.30 -7.98 -12.55
N THR A 89 -9.24 -7.68 -13.84
CA THR A 89 -10.30 -8.03 -14.80
C THR A 89 -10.46 -9.54 -14.98
N VAL A 90 -9.33 -10.25 -15.12
CA VAL A 90 -9.34 -11.72 -15.27
C VAL A 90 -9.75 -12.39 -13.96
N GLY A 91 -9.22 -11.91 -12.83
CA GLY A 91 -9.57 -12.41 -11.51
C GLY A 91 -11.05 -12.23 -11.19
N GLN A 92 -11.61 -11.02 -11.44
CA GLN A 92 -13.03 -10.75 -11.27
C GLN A 92 -13.88 -11.67 -12.15
N TYR A 93 -13.57 -11.75 -13.44
CA TYR A 93 -14.29 -12.59 -14.38
C TYR A 93 -14.37 -14.04 -13.92
N LEU A 94 -13.25 -14.62 -13.49
CA LEU A 94 -13.21 -16.01 -13.04
C LEU A 94 -13.91 -16.20 -11.68
N LEU A 95 -13.77 -15.26 -10.75
CA LEU A 95 -14.48 -15.32 -9.46
C LEU A 95 -15.99 -15.21 -9.64
N ASP A 96 -16.46 -14.31 -10.52
CA ASP A 96 -17.89 -14.14 -10.85
C ASP A 96 -18.44 -15.40 -11.54
N ALA A 97 -17.62 -16.11 -12.30
CA ALA A 97 -17.98 -17.39 -12.91
C ALA A 97 -17.88 -18.58 -11.93
N GLY A 98 -17.48 -18.36 -10.65
CA GLY A 98 -17.46 -19.38 -9.60
C GLY A 98 -16.14 -20.16 -9.49
N TYR A 99 -15.08 -19.75 -10.17
CA TYR A 99 -13.78 -20.41 -10.05
C TYR A 99 -13.10 -20.09 -8.70
N ARG A 100 -12.45 -21.09 -8.10
CA ARG A 100 -11.62 -20.93 -6.90
C ARG A 100 -10.21 -20.52 -7.32
N LEU A 101 -9.77 -19.31 -6.87
CA LEU A 101 -8.44 -18.78 -7.19
C LEU A 101 -7.62 -18.54 -5.92
N LEU A 102 -6.37 -18.93 -5.95
CA LEU A 102 -5.38 -18.66 -4.91
C LEU A 102 -4.25 -17.78 -5.44
N LEU A 103 -3.77 -16.90 -4.61
CA LEU A 103 -2.58 -16.09 -4.85
C LEU A 103 -1.34 -16.80 -4.31
N VAL A 104 -0.31 -16.88 -5.11
CA VAL A 104 1.03 -17.34 -4.75
C VAL A 104 2.01 -16.18 -4.85
N ASP A 105 2.97 -16.09 -3.94
CA ASP A 105 4.00 -15.05 -3.98
C ASP A 105 5.03 -15.34 -5.09
N ASN A 106 5.42 -14.30 -5.82
CA ASN A 106 6.37 -14.37 -6.95
C ASN A 106 7.72 -15.02 -6.58
N GLY A 107 8.15 -14.85 -5.32
CA GLY A 107 9.38 -15.50 -4.84
C GLY A 107 9.22 -17.00 -4.73
N THR A 108 8.05 -17.49 -4.36
CA THR A 108 7.72 -18.91 -4.26
C THR A 108 7.66 -19.54 -5.66
N THR A 109 6.93 -18.93 -6.61
CA THR A 109 6.90 -19.41 -8.00
C THR A 109 8.31 -19.48 -8.59
N ARG A 110 9.11 -18.43 -8.38
CA ARG A 110 10.50 -18.42 -8.82
C ARG A 110 11.32 -19.56 -8.19
N HIS A 111 11.20 -19.77 -6.88
CA HIS A 111 11.92 -20.84 -6.19
C HIS A 111 11.54 -22.22 -6.73
N MET A 112 10.24 -22.47 -6.91
CA MET A 112 9.74 -23.73 -7.49
C MET A 112 10.29 -23.95 -8.88
N ARG A 113 10.26 -22.93 -9.75
CA ARG A 113 10.80 -23.01 -11.11
C ARG A 113 12.30 -23.31 -11.13
N GLU A 114 13.10 -22.57 -10.33
CA GLU A 114 14.56 -22.58 -10.41
C GLU A 114 15.20 -23.71 -9.59
N LYS A 115 14.59 -24.12 -8.50
CA LYS A 115 15.22 -25.04 -7.53
C LYS A 115 14.53 -26.41 -7.45
N ILE A 116 13.20 -26.43 -7.52
CA ILE A 116 12.46 -27.68 -7.30
C ILE A 116 12.15 -28.42 -8.59
N PHE A 117 11.79 -27.68 -9.67
CA PHE A 117 11.39 -28.32 -10.94
C PHE A 117 12.51 -28.38 -11.98
N GLY A 118 13.79 -28.28 -11.56
CA GLY A 118 14.93 -28.53 -12.44
C GLY A 118 15.39 -27.33 -13.28
N ALA A 119 15.41 -26.14 -12.68
CA ALA A 119 15.94 -24.92 -13.31
C ALA A 119 15.28 -24.58 -14.66
N LEU A 120 13.94 -24.63 -14.70
CA LEU A 120 13.16 -24.31 -15.90
C LEU A 120 13.40 -22.87 -16.37
N PRO A 121 13.36 -22.60 -17.69
CA PRO A 121 13.54 -21.26 -18.22
C PRO A 121 12.43 -20.33 -17.75
N LYS A 122 12.73 -19.03 -17.61
CA LYS A 122 11.73 -18.02 -17.28
C LYS A 122 10.96 -17.61 -18.54
N THR A 123 9.74 -18.11 -18.66
CA THR A 123 8.74 -17.68 -19.65
C THR A 123 7.37 -17.70 -18.99
N ASP A 124 6.43 -16.89 -19.47
CA ASP A 124 5.07 -16.80 -18.94
C ASP A 124 4.35 -18.17 -19.02
N ASP A 125 4.60 -18.93 -20.09
CA ASP A 125 4.13 -20.31 -20.25
C ASP A 125 4.64 -21.25 -19.15
N VAL A 126 5.92 -21.15 -18.83
CA VAL A 126 6.53 -21.98 -17.77
C VAL A 126 6.00 -21.56 -16.41
N ASP A 127 5.89 -20.26 -16.13
CA ASP A 127 5.36 -19.77 -14.87
C ASP A 127 3.89 -20.18 -14.66
N ALA A 128 3.06 -20.14 -15.71
CA ALA A 128 1.69 -20.67 -15.66
C ALA A 128 1.67 -22.19 -15.36
N ARG A 129 2.49 -22.99 -16.02
CA ARG A 129 2.58 -24.43 -15.75
C ARG A 129 3.08 -24.76 -14.34
N VAL A 130 4.07 -24.00 -13.86
CA VAL A 130 4.59 -24.12 -12.49
C VAL A 130 3.47 -23.84 -11.48
N MET A 131 2.70 -22.78 -11.67
CA MET A 131 1.56 -22.45 -10.80
C MET A 131 0.49 -23.55 -10.80
N ALA A 132 0.16 -24.12 -11.97
CA ALA A 132 -0.78 -25.24 -12.04
C ALA A 132 -0.26 -26.46 -11.27
N ARG A 133 1.03 -26.78 -11.37
CA ARG A 133 1.64 -27.90 -10.61
C ARG A 133 1.67 -27.60 -9.10
N MET A 134 1.96 -26.39 -8.69
CA MET A 134 1.90 -25.97 -7.28
C MET A 134 0.49 -26.16 -6.70
N GLY A 135 -0.56 -25.87 -7.46
CA GLY A 135 -1.94 -26.12 -7.05
C GLY A 135 -2.20 -27.60 -6.79
N TYR A 136 -1.69 -28.49 -7.65
CA TYR A 136 -1.75 -29.94 -7.44
C TYR A 136 -1.00 -30.39 -6.19
N LEU A 137 0.24 -29.94 -6.02
CA LEU A 137 1.06 -30.31 -4.86
C LEU A 137 0.41 -29.85 -3.55
N HIS A 138 -0.18 -28.66 -3.53
CA HIS A 138 -0.90 -28.15 -2.37
C HIS A 138 -2.14 -28.96 -2.03
N GLU A 139 -3.01 -29.22 -3.02
CA GLU A 139 -4.33 -29.83 -2.78
C GLU A 139 -4.25 -31.34 -2.55
N VAL A 140 -3.34 -32.04 -3.24
CA VAL A 140 -3.28 -33.51 -3.25
C VAL A 140 -2.11 -34.06 -2.44
N VAL A 141 -0.96 -33.42 -2.51
CA VAL A 141 0.25 -33.88 -1.82
C VAL A 141 0.33 -33.30 -0.41
N GLY A 142 -0.38 -32.17 -0.17
CA GLY A 142 -0.38 -31.51 1.13
C GLY A 142 0.82 -30.58 1.34
N GLU A 143 1.53 -30.20 0.27
CA GLU A 143 2.64 -29.25 0.41
C GLU A 143 2.16 -27.88 0.88
N GLU A 144 2.74 -27.39 1.96
CA GLU A 144 2.38 -26.09 2.54
C GLU A 144 3.10 -24.94 1.83
N TYR A 145 2.39 -24.29 0.94
CA TYR A 145 2.80 -23.00 0.37
C TYR A 145 2.07 -21.86 1.08
N SER A 146 2.69 -20.66 1.08
CA SER A 146 2.01 -19.46 1.55
C SER A 146 0.96 -19.01 0.52
N LEU A 147 -0.08 -19.82 0.31
CA LEU A 147 -1.22 -19.53 -0.55
C LEU A 147 -2.30 -18.77 0.22
N ARG A 148 -2.99 -17.88 -0.48
CA ARG A 148 -4.12 -17.14 0.07
C ARG A 148 -5.23 -16.99 -0.97
N PRO A 149 -6.49 -17.06 -0.58
CA PRO A 149 -7.58 -16.84 -1.52
C PRO A 149 -7.46 -15.49 -2.23
N LEU A 150 -7.71 -15.46 -3.54
CA LEU A 150 -7.90 -14.21 -4.26
C LEU A 150 -9.26 -13.65 -3.86
N CYS A 151 -9.25 -12.64 -3.01
CA CYS A 151 -10.43 -11.90 -2.60
C CYS A 151 -10.32 -10.48 -3.15
N LEU A 152 -11.17 -10.14 -4.09
CA LEU A 152 -11.25 -8.75 -4.57
C LEU A 152 -11.91 -7.87 -3.50
N PRO A 153 -11.51 -6.60 -3.39
CA PRO A 153 -12.15 -5.68 -2.48
C PRO A 153 -13.61 -5.43 -2.90
N ALA A 154 -14.48 -5.20 -1.94
CA ALA A 154 -15.79 -4.62 -2.22
C ALA A 154 -15.62 -3.29 -2.99
N ALA A 155 -16.61 -2.93 -3.80
CA ALA A 155 -16.53 -1.72 -4.64
C ALA A 155 -16.20 -0.46 -3.82
N GLU A 156 -16.81 -0.33 -2.64
CA GLU A 156 -16.56 0.80 -1.73
C GLU A 156 -15.12 0.83 -1.18
N ASP A 157 -14.55 -0.33 -0.81
CA ASP A 157 -13.16 -0.42 -0.37
C ASP A 157 -12.19 -0.14 -1.51
N ALA A 158 -12.52 -0.60 -2.72
CA ALA A 158 -11.72 -0.35 -3.91
C ALA A 158 -11.73 1.14 -4.27
N GLU A 159 -12.89 1.80 -4.24
CA GLU A 159 -13.04 3.24 -4.46
C GLU A 159 -12.25 4.02 -3.42
N LEU A 160 -12.49 3.75 -2.13
CA LEU A 160 -11.79 4.44 -1.03
C LEU A 160 -10.28 4.31 -1.16
N LEU A 161 -9.77 3.10 -1.41
CA LEU A 161 -8.33 2.86 -1.57
C LEU A 161 -7.76 3.59 -2.79
N ALA A 162 -8.48 3.62 -3.91
CA ALA A 162 -8.07 4.33 -5.12
C ALA A 162 -7.95 5.84 -4.88
N LEU A 163 -8.94 6.43 -4.21
CA LEU A 163 -8.94 7.86 -3.86
C LEU A 163 -7.84 8.20 -2.85
N CYS A 164 -7.63 7.38 -1.82
CA CYS A 164 -6.53 7.56 -0.87
C CYS A 164 -5.15 7.50 -1.55
N ARG A 165 -4.94 6.56 -2.45
CA ARG A 165 -3.70 6.47 -3.25
C ARG A 165 -3.53 7.68 -4.16
N THR A 166 -4.61 8.19 -4.73
CA THR A 166 -4.60 9.41 -5.55
C THR A 166 -4.24 10.63 -4.72
N SER A 167 -4.81 10.77 -3.50
CA SER A 167 -4.46 11.83 -2.54
C SER A 167 -2.95 11.82 -2.23
N TRP A 168 -2.38 10.65 -1.95
CA TRP A 168 -0.95 10.55 -1.70
C TRP A 168 -0.07 10.93 -2.90
N LYS A 169 -0.46 10.51 -4.11
CA LYS A 169 0.28 10.90 -5.33
C LYS A 169 0.19 12.39 -5.58
N LEU A 170 -1.00 12.97 -5.41
CA LEU A 170 -1.24 14.40 -5.56
C LEU A 170 -0.43 15.21 -4.54
N ASN A 171 -0.38 14.78 -3.28
CA ASN A 171 0.44 15.42 -2.24
C ASN A 171 1.93 15.44 -2.60
N VAL A 172 2.47 14.34 -3.14
CA VAL A 172 3.87 14.28 -3.61
C VAL A 172 4.11 15.28 -4.74
N MET A 173 3.18 15.38 -5.69
CA MET A 173 3.26 16.33 -6.80
C MET A 173 3.20 17.77 -6.30
N VAL A 174 2.25 18.07 -5.41
CA VAL A 174 2.11 19.41 -4.80
C VAL A 174 3.39 19.81 -4.05
N CYS A 175 3.98 18.90 -3.26
CA CYS A 175 5.24 19.20 -2.57
C CYS A 175 6.37 19.57 -3.55
N ARG A 176 6.49 18.86 -4.67
CA ARG A 176 7.49 19.18 -5.70
C ARG A 176 7.25 20.55 -6.34
N LEU A 177 5.99 20.85 -6.70
CA LEU A 177 5.62 22.15 -7.27
C LEU A 177 5.82 23.28 -6.27
N ARG A 178 5.45 23.09 -5.00
CA ARG A 178 5.69 24.07 -3.92
C ARG A 178 7.17 24.39 -3.75
N ASN A 179 8.04 23.38 -3.78
CA ASN A 179 9.48 23.62 -3.68
C ASN A 179 10.01 24.46 -4.86
N GLN A 180 9.57 24.15 -6.08
CA GLN A 180 9.96 24.93 -7.26
C GLN A 180 9.41 26.37 -7.22
N PHE A 181 8.15 26.50 -6.80
CA PHE A 181 7.52 27.83 -6.63
C PHE A 181 8.23 28.62 -5.53
N GLY A 182 8.53 28.03 -4.38
CA GLY A 182 9.23 28.70 -3.29
C GLY A 182 10.62 29.19 -3.67
N GLN A 183 11.36 28.40 -4.48
CA GLN A 183 12.65 28.83 -5.05
C GLN A 183 12.50 30.02 -5.97
N LEU A 184 11.49 30.01 -6.86
CA LEU A 184 11.26 31.10 -7.79
C LEU A 184 10.74 32.35 -7.07
N ALA A 185 9.82 32.22 -6.14
CA ALA A 185 9.29 33.30 -5.31
C ALA A 185 10.39 33.98 -4.49
N ALA A 186 11.37 33.22 -3.96
CA ALA A 186 12.52 33.79 -3.25
C ALA A 186 13.46 34.61 -4.14
N VAL A 187 13.41 34.43 -5.46
CA VAL A 187 14.20 35.26 -6.44
C VAL A 187 13.42 36.47 -6.89
N ILE A 188 12.11 36.31 -7.10
CA ILE A 188 11.27 37.42 -7.64
C ILE A 188 10.85 38.38 -6.54
N PHE A 189 10.50 37.83 -5.34
CA PHE A 189 10.00 38.63 -4.21
C PHE A 189 10.48 38.00 -2.88
N PRO A 190 11.76 38.19 -2.51
CA PRO A 190 12.32 37.59 -1.31
C PRO A 190 11.65 38.00 0.00
N GLU A 191 11.14 39.25 0.06
CA GLU A 191 10.46 39.84 1.24
C GLU A 191 9.10 39.18 1.54
N LEU A 192 8.53 38.41 0.63
CA LEU A 192 7.30 37.62 0.90
C LEU A 192 7.41 36.76 2.15
N LYS A 193 8.62 36.30 2.52
CA LYS A 193 8.85 35.52 3.72
C LYS A 193 8.62 36.31 5.01
N GLU A 194 8.84 37.59 4.99
CA GLU A 194 8.61 38.50 6.13
C GLU A 194 7.12 38.69 6.38
N PHE A 195 6.37 38.81 5.28
CA PHE A 195 4.92 38.96 5.35
C PHE A 195 4.18 37.66 5.65
N PHE A 196 4.55 36.56 4.96
CA PHE A 196 3.96 35.23 5.15
C PHE A 196 4.85 34.34 6.03
N THR A 197 4.82 34.58 7.33
CA THR A 197 5.71 33.92 8.33
C THR A 197 5.54 32.40 8.40
N SER A 198 4.37 31.86 8.03
CA SER A 198 4.12 30.41 8.08
C SER A 198 4.68 29.66 6.85
N SER A 199 4.43 30.14 5.66
CA SER A 199 4.97 29.60 4.41
C SER A 199 4.53 30.42 3.20
N VAL A 200 5.46 30.71 2.31
CA VAL A 200 5.21 31.38 1.03
C VAL A 200 4.60 30.47 -0.05
N THR A 201 4.48 29.18 0.21
CA THR A 201 4.03 28.18 -0.77
C THR A 201 2.59 27.69 -0.54
N THR A 202 1.86 28.36 0.35
CA THR A 202 0.44 28.07 0.60
C THR A 202 -0.47 28.72 -0.45
N VAL A 203 -1.77 28.46 -0.37
CA VAL A 203 -2.75 28.94 -1.35
C VAL A 203 -2.72 30.47 -1.52
N VAL A 204 -2.58 31.20 -0.41
CA VAL A 204 -2.67 32.68 -0.41
C VAL A 204 -1.50 33.32 -1.18
N PRO A 205 -0.21 33.05 -0.86
CA PRO A 205 0.90 33.60 -1.63
C PRO A 205 0.93 33.14 -3.09
N VAL A 206 0.55 31.88 -3.37
CA VAL A 206 0.47 31.37 -4.75
C VAL A 206 -0.55 32.17 -5.57
N ARG A 207 -1.74 32.43 -5.02
CA ARG A 207 -2.77 33.23 -5.70
C ARG A 207 -2.41 34.71 -5.79
N LEU A 208 -1.68 35.23 -4.81
CA LEU A 208 -1.17 36.59 -4.86
C LEU A 208 -0.20 36.76 -6.02
N LEU A 209 0.82 35.90 -6.15
CA LEU A 209 1.81 35.96 -7.24
C LEU A 209 1.23 35.55 -8.60
N ALA A 210 0.11 34.81 -8.62
CA ALA A 210 -0.65 34.58 -9.86
C ALA A 210 -1.35 35.86 -10.37
N ALA A 211 -1.80 36.72 -9.44
CA ALA A 211 -2.45 38.00 -9.80
C ALA A 211 -1.45 39.14 -10.03
N TYR A 212 -0.36 39.11 -9.27
CA TYR A 212 0.70 40.17 -9.31
C TYR A 212 2.07 39.47 -9.40
N PRO A 213 2.52 39.11 -10.60
CA PRO A 213 3.75 38.33 -10.80
C PRO A 213 5.04 39.15 -10.54
N CYS A 214 4.94 40.46 -10.42
CA CYS A 214 6.04 41.37 -10.16
C CYS A 214 5.77 42.22 -8.91
N PRO A 215 6.77 42.42 -8.00
CA PRO A 215 6.60 43.27 -6.83
C PRO A 215 6.16 44.73 -7.22
N ALA A 216 6.70 45.30 -8.30
CA ALA A 216 6.33 46.62 -8.76
C ALA A 216 4.84 46.74 -9.16
N GLU A 217 4.28 45.69 -9.79
CA GLU A 217 2.83 45.65 -10.11
C GLU A 217 1.98 45.58 -8.84
N LEU A 218 2.43 44.78 -7.85
CA LEU A 218 1.76 44.67 -6.55
C LEU A 218 1.80 46.01 -5.79
N ALA A 219 2.94 46.72 -5.81
CA ALA A 219 3.09 48.01 -5.15
C ALA A 219 2.20 49.08 -5.79
N ALA A 220 2.05 49.06 -7.12
CA ALA A 220 1.23 50.02 -7.87
C ALA A 220 -0.28 49.71 -7.87
N ALA A 221 -0.67 48.47 -7.49
CA ALA A 221 -2.07 48.06 -7.55
C ALA A 221 -2.93 48.80 -6.52
N PRO A 222 -4.24 49.02 -6.77
CA PRO A 222 -5.13 49.55 -5.76
C PRO A 222 -5.21 48.63 -4.55
N ALA A 223 -5.05 49.15 -3.35
CA ALA A 223 -5.08 48.35 -2.09
C ALA A 223 -6.35 47.52 -1.96
N ALA A 224 -7.50 48.03 -2.42
CA ALA A 224 -8.77 47.31 -2.42
C ALA A 224 -8.73 46.05 -3.28
N ASP A 225 -8.06 46.06 -4.42
CA ASP A 225 -7.94 44.94 -5.36
C ASP A 225 -7.01 43.87 -4.78
N VAL A 226 -5.88 44.28 -4.21
CA VAL A 226 -4.96 43.36 -3.49
C VAL A 226 -5.68 42.70 -2.33
N ALA A 227 -6.42 43.48 -1.53
CA ALA A 227 -7.23 42.95 -0.43
C ALA A 227 -8.29 41.94 -0.92
N ALA A 228 -8.91 42.20 -2.07
CA ALA A 228 -9.89 41.31 -2.69
C ALA A 228 -9.26 39.97 -3.12
N VAL A 229 -8.07 39.97 -3.70
CA VAL A 229 -7.30 38.78 -4.07
C VAL A 229 -6.98 37.97 -2.82
N LEU A 230 -6.46 38.60 -1.77
CA LEU A 230 -6.12 37.94 -0.51
C LEU A 230 -7.36 37.30 0.15
N ARG A 231 -8.50 38.01 0.20
CA ARG A 231 -9.76 37.47 0.76
C ARG A 231 -10.27 36.28 -0.03
N ARG A 232 -10.28 36.37 -1.38
CA ARG A 232 -10.68 35.24 -2.25
C ARG A 232 -9.78 34.00 -2.07
N ALA A 233 -8.52 34.22 -1.71
CA ALA A 233 -7.58 33.15 -1.41
C ALA A 233 -7.73 32.58 0.02
N GLY A 234 -8.64 33.12 0.86
CA GLY A 234 -8.80 32.74 2.27
C GLY A 234 -7.84 33.47 3.23
N GLY A 235 -7.13 34.47 2.75
CA GLY A 235 -6.14 35.23 3.52
C GLY A 235 -6.73 36.43 4.25
N TYR A 236 -7.82 36.31 4.98
CA TYR A 236 -8.52 37.43 5.64
C TYR A 236 -7.61 38.25 6.57
N ARG A 237 -6.72 37.62 7.32
CA ARG A 237 -5.75 38.32 8.20
C ARG A 237 -4.77 39.18 7.39
N HIS A 238 -4.36 38.67 6.24
CA HIS A 238 -3.41 39.34 5.37
C HIS A 238 -4.06 40.50 4.61
N ALA A 239 -5.37 40.40 4.32
CA ALA A 239 -6.12 41.46 3.66
C ALA A 239 -6.25 42.76 4.50
N GLY A 240 -6.06 42.70 5.80
CA GLY A 240 -5.97 43.88 6.68
C GLY A 240 -4.56 44.49 6.77
N ARG A 241 -3.55 43.92 6.12
CA ARG A 241 -2.15 44.32 6.15
C ARG A 241 -1.63 44.63 4.74
N VAL A 242 -2.49 45.10 3.81
CA VAL A 242 -2.12 45.35 2.43
C VAL A 242 -1.07 46.43 2.32
N ASP A 243 -1.18 47.53 3.09
CA ASP A 243 -0.22 48.65 3.06
C ASP A 243 1.21 48.18 3.40
N GLU A 244 1.34 47.29 4.37
CA GLU A 244 2.62 46.63 4.74
C GLU A 244 3.16 45.79 3.59
N LEU A 245 2.31 45.00 2.95
CA LEU A 245 2.68 44.15 1.82
C LEU A 245 3.13 45.01 0.62
N GLN A 246 2.43 46.08 0.34
CA GLN A 246 2.78 47.04 -0.74
C GLN A 246 4.06 47.81 -0.44
N ALA A 247 4.31 48.15 0.81
CA ALA A 247 5.58 48.77 1.22
C ALA A 247 6.76 47.82 0.99
N LEU A 248 6.62 46.55 1.40
CA LEU A 248 7.62 45.51 1.11
C LEU A 248 7.82 45.31 -0.40
N ALA A 249 6.77 45.39 -1.17
CA ALA A 249 6.84 45.24 -2.63
C ALA A 249 7.52 46.44 -3.32
N ALA A 250 7.29 47.67 -2.81
CA ALA A 250 7.92 48.87 -3.33
C ALA A 250 9.43 48.93 -3.07
N ASP A 251 9.90 48.34 -1.96
CA ASP A 251 11.31 48.26 -1.56
C ASP A 251 11.93 46.89 -1.83
N SER A 252 11.32 46.12 -2.73
CA SER A 252 11.78 44.75 -2.97
C SER A 252 13.12 44.69 -3.70
N SER A 253 14.04 43.90 -3.17
CA SER A 253 15.32 43.54 -3.76
C SER A 253 15.22 42.46 -4.86
N GLY A 254 14.03 41.99 -5.12
CA GLY A 254 13.76 40.87 -6.03
C GLY A 254 14.15 41.18 -7.48
N LEU A 255 14.54 40.17 -8.22
CA LEU A 255 14.87 40.28 -9.63
C LEU A 255 13.58 40.39 -10.45
N LEU A 256 13.51 41.39 -11.33
CA LEU A 256 12.42 41.48 -12.31
C LEU A 256 12.37 40.17 -13.14
N PRO A 257 11.19 39.58 -13.29
CA PRO A 257 11.06 38.36 -14.07
C PRO A 257 11.37 38.63 -15.54
N ASP A 258 12.42 38.00 -16.07
CA ASP A 258 12.57 37.84 -17.50
C ASP A 258 11.43 36.98 -18.10
N PRO A 259 11.24 36.95 -19.42
CA PRO A 259 10.15 36.20 -20.05
C PRO A 259 10.09 34.71 -19.64
N GLY A 260 11.25 34.11 -19.42
CA GLY A 260 11.33 32.70 -18.98
C GLY A 260 10.86 32.50 -17.54
N ARG A 261 11.24 33.40 -16.62
CA ARG A 261 10.78 33.36 -15.22
C ARG A 261 9.30 33.72 -15.11
N ALA A 262 8.83 34.71 -15.89
CA ALA A 262 7.43 35.11 -15.93
C ALA A 262 6.55 33.90 -16.36
N TRP A 263 6.90 33.27 -17.49
CA TRP A 263 6.22 32.07 -17.97
C TRP A 263 6.23 30.93 -16.92
N ARG A 264 7.39 30.70 -16.31
CA ARG A 264 7.54 29.65 -15.27
C ARG A 264 6.68 29.92 -14.04
N LEU A 265 6.58 31.22 -13.64
CA LEU A 265 5.74 31.61 -12.50
C LEU A 265 4.25 31.39 -12.82
N GLU A 266 3.80 31.83 -13.99
CA GLU A 266 2.43 31.57 -14.46
C GLU A 266 2.10 30.08 -14.51
N TRP A 267 3.00 29.28 -15.10
CA TRP A 267 2.84 27.83 -15.16
C TRP A 267 2.76 27.20 -13.76
N LEU A 268 3.67 27.56 -12.85
CA LEU A 268 3.70 26.99 -11.48
C LEU A 268 2.47 27.41 -10.67
N THR A 269 2.05 28.67 -10.74
CA THR A 269 0.87 29.15 -10.01
C THR A 269 -0.42 28.51 -10.55
N GLY A 270 -0.53 28.36 -11.88
CA GLY A 270 -1.62 27.66 -12.53
C GLY A 270 -1.70 26.19 -12.11
N MET A 271 -0.58 25.45 -12.19
CA MET A 271 -0.51 24.06 -11.79
C MET A 271 -0.82 23.88 -10.31
N LEU A 272 -0.28 24.70 -9.42
CA LEU A 272 -0.60 24.67 -7.99
C LEU A 272 -2.07 24.99 -7.73
N GLY A 273 -2.65 25.96 -8.43
CA GLY A 273 -4.07 26.29 -8.34
C GLY A 273 -4.96 25.10 -8.68
N HIS A 274 -4.67 24.39 -9.79
CA HIS A 274 -5.38 23.16 -10.16
C HIS A 274 -5.19 22.05 -9.12
N CYS A 275 -3.98 21.87 -8.62
CA CYS A 275 -3.70 20.87 -7.59
C CYS A 275 -4.45 21.15 -6.29
N PHE A 276 -4.53 22.39 -5.83
CA PHE A 276 -5.27 22.76 -4.62
C PHE A 276 -6.78 22.54 -4.79
N ALA A 277 -7.33 22.84 -5.95
CA ALA A 277 -8.73 22.56 -6.26
C ALA A 277 -9.01 21.04 -6.28
N ALA A 278 -8.11 20.28 -6.89
CA ALA A 278 -8.20 18.82 -6.93
C ALA A 278 -8.09 18.20 -5.53
N GLN A 279 -7.18 18.72 -4.66
CA GLN A 279 -7.09 18.27 -3.27
C GLN A 279 -8.40 18.53 -2.52
N ALA A 280 -8.96 19.73 -2.61
CA ALA A 280 -10.20 20.09 -1.92
C ALA A 280 -11.37 19.18 -2.37
N SER A 281 -11.52 18.95 -3.67
CA SER A 281 -12.53 18.04 -4.22
C SER A 281 -12.34 16.60 -3.72
N LEU A 282 -11.10 16.13 -3.71
CA LEU A 282 -10.75 14.78 -3.27
C LEU A 282 -10.99 14.59 -1.78
N ASP A 283 -10.62 15.60 -0.96
CA ASP A 283 -10.86 15.57 0.49
C ASP A 283 -12.36 15.53 0.81
N THR A 284 -13.18 16.31 0.08
CA THR A 284 -14.65 16.24 0.20
C THR A 284 -15.19 14.86 -0.11
N ARG A 285 -14.74 14.25 -1.20
CA ARG A 285 -15.17 12.90 -1.60
C ARG A 285 -14.71 11.83 -0.60
N LEU A 286 -13.47 11.91 -0.12
CA LEU A 286 -12.95 11.02 0.91
C LEU A 286 -13.77 11.15 2.21
N GLN A 287 -14.05 12.38 2.64
CA GLN A 287 -14.83 12.64 3.86
C GLN A 287 -16.25 12.05 3.75
N ASP A 288 -16.90 12.18 2.59
CA ASP A 288 -18.22 11.60 2.35
C ASP A 288 -18.18 10.06 2.46
N LEU A 289 -17.20 9.40 1.87
CA LEU A 289 -17.06 7.94 1.94
C LEU A 289 -16.78 7.44 3.36
N VAL A 290 -15.86 8.09 4.09
CA VAL A 290 -15.47 7.61 5.43
C VAL A 290 -16.50 7.95 6.49
N SER A 291 -17.32 9.00 6.32
CA SER A 291 -18.36 9.39 7.28
C SER A 291 -19.42 8.29 7.50
N ARG A 292 -19.59 7.42 6.54
CA ARG A 292 -20.55 6.30 6.56
C ARG A 292 -19.98 5.02 7.17
N ARG A 293 -18.70 5.02 7.56
CA ARG A 293 -17.97 3.82 7.99
C ARG A 293 -17.76 3.81 9.50
N ASP A 294 -18.26 2.77 10.15
CA ASP A 294 -18.07 2.59 11.60
C ASP A 294 -16.62 2.26 11.95
N ASP A 295 -15.94 1.43 11.13
CA ASP A 295 -14.53 1.10 11.31
C ASP A 295 -13.62 2.35 11.25
N TYR A 296 -13.95 3.32 10.40
CA TYR A 296 -13.25 4.60 10.36
C TYR A 296 -13.49 5.41 11.65
N ARG A 297 -14.73 5.45 12.16
CA ARG A 297 -15.08 6.19 13.38
C ARG A 297 -14.31 5.66 14.59
N LEU A 298 -14.07 4.35 14.67
CA LEU A 298 -13.26 3.76 15.72
C LEU A 298 -11.82 4.26 15.72
N LEU A 299 -11.26 4.54 14.55
CA LEU A 299 -9.87 4.98 14.37
C LEU A 299 -9.71 6.52 14.29
N ALA A 300 -10.79 7.26 14.09
CA ALA A 300 -10.76 8.72 13.95
C ALA A 300 -10.04 9.46 15.10
N PRO A 301 -10.10 8.99 16.37
CA PRO A 301 -9.36 9.63 17.45
C PRO A 301 -7.84 9.47 17.39
N ILE A 302 -7.26 8.72 16.46
CA ILE A 302 -5.80 8.57 16.34
C ILE A 302 -5.19 9.92 15.97
N PRO A 303 -4.30 10.50 16.80
CA PRO A 303 -3.69 11.80 16.52
C PRO A 303 -2.78 11.71 15.30
N TYR A 304 -2.67 12.82 14.55
CA TYR A 304 -1.90 12.95 13.30
C TYR A 304 -2.36 12.04 12.15
N ALA A 305 -3.47 11.33 12.31
CA ALA A 305 -4.01 10.46 11.28
C ALA A 305 -5.00 11.23 10.38
N GLY A 306 -4.56 11.59 9.18
CA GLY A 306 -5.43 12.23 8.19
C GLY A 306 -6.44 11.26 7.56
N VAL A 307 -7.51 11.80 6.96
CA VAL A 307 -8.61 11.04 6.35
C VAL A 307 -8.11 10.00 5.35
N ALA A 308 -7.23 10.38 4.43
CA ALA A 308 -6.67 9.45 3.44
C ALA A 308 -5.82 8.34 4.09
N THR A 309 -5.12 8.62 5.19
CA THR A 309 -4.28 7.64 5.88
C THR A 309 -5.13 6.61 6.61
N LEU A 310 -6.15 7.05 7.36
CA LEU A 310 -7.13 6.16 7.99
C LEU A 310 -7.97 5.41 6.96
N GLY A 311 -8.37 6.10 5.88
CA GLY A 311 -9.10 5.49 4.77
C GLY A 311 -8.34 4.30 4.16
N VAL A 312 -7.02 4.41 4.00
CA VAL A 312 -6.19 3.25 3.57
C VAL A 312 -6.24 2.13 4.60
N ILE A 313 -6.12 2.44 5.88
CA ILE A 313 -6.11 1.41 6.93
C ILE A 313 -7.41 0.61 6.90
N VAL A 314 -8.56 1.27 6.88
CA VAL A 314 -9.86 0.58 6.88
C VAL A 314 -10.11 -0.16 5.56
N ALA A 315 -9.84 0.46 4.41
CA ALA A 315 -10.05 -0.15 3.09
C ALA A 315 -9.16 -1.37 2.84
N VAL A 316 -7.93 -1.39 3.38
CA VAL A 316 -7.01 -2.53 3.23
C VAL A 316 -7.24 -3.58 4.30
N THR A 317 -7.56 -3.18 5.54
CA THR A 317 -7.87 -4.13 6.62
C THR A 317 -9.20 -4.84 6.37
N ARG A 318 -10.21 -4.12 5.86
CA ARG A 318 -11.57 -4.64 5.64
C ARG A 318 -12.14 -5.20 6.93
N ASP A 319 -12.32 -6.51 6.96
CA ASP A 319 -12.72 -7.24 8.16
C ASP A 319 -11.49 -7.69 8.97
N ALA A 320 -11.43 -7.29 10.24
CA ALA A 320 -10.38 -7.71 11.16
C ALA A 320 -10.49 -9.20 11.53
N ASP A 321 -11.68 -9.80 11.37
CA ASP A 321 -11.92 -11.21 11.66
C ASP A 321 -11.21 -12.17 10.71
N ARG A 322 -10.80 -11.70 9.54
CA ARG A 322 -9.97 -12.47 8.60
C ARG A 322 -8.56 -12.78 9.14
N PHE A 323 -8.14 -12.13 10.21
CA PHE A 323 -6.87 -12.40 10.88
C PHE A 323 -7.13 -13.20 12.17
N HIS A 324 -6.49 -14.34 12.32
CA HIS A 324 -6.66 -15.17 13.51
C HIS A 324 -6.24 -14.44 14.80
N ASN A 325 -5.21 -13.59 14.71
CA ASN A 325 -4.70 -12.81 15.83
C ASN A 325 -3.97 -11.53 15.34
N TYR A 326 -3.61 -10.67 16.31
CA TYR A 326 -2.90 -9.43 16.01
C TYR A 326 -1.52 -9.64 15.37
N ARG A 327 -0.83 -10.76 15.65
CA ARG A 327 0.50 -11.07 15.07
C ARG A 327 0.40 -11.23 13.56
N GLN A 328 -0.64 -11.93 13.10
CA GLN A 328 -0.92 -12.08 11.67
C GLN A 328 -1.23 -10.73 11.00
N TYR A 329 -1.99 -9.86 11.68
CA TYR A 329 -2.25 -8.51 11.18
C TYR A 329 -0.96 -7.67 11.11
N VAL A 330 -0.15 -7.67 12.18
CA VAL A 330 1.15 -6.97 12.19
C VAL A 330 2.06 -7.48 11.07
N ALA A 331 2.15 -8.80 10.87
CA ALA A 331 2.89 -9.38 9.75
C ALA A 331 2.34 -8.92 8.40
N TYR A 332 1.02 -8.82 8.25
CA TYR A 332 0.37 -8.32 7.04
C TYR A 332 0.71 -6.84 6.77
N THR A 333 0.90 -6.01 7.79
CA THR A 333 1.37 -4.63 7.62
C THR A 333 2.83 -4.53 7.17
N GLY A 334 3.62 -5.59 7.32
CA GLY A 334 5.05 -5.62 7.00
C GLY A 334 5.96 -5.03 8.08
N TYR A 335 5.43 -4.78 9.29
CA TYR A 335 6.19 -4.31 10.45
C TYR A 335 6.53 -5.45 11.41
N PHE A 336 7.02 -6.54 10.88
CA PHE A 336 7.59 -7.60 11.69
C PHE A 336 9.08 -7.74 11.39
N ALA A 337 9.82 -8.09 12.43
CA ALA A 337 11.24 -8.34 12.34
C ALA A 337 11.49 -9.76 11.83
N GLY A 338 12.15 -9.91 10.70
CA GLY A 338 12.74 -11.17 10.29
C GLY A 338 14.09 -11.31 10.97
N LEU A 339 14.31 -12.39 11.69
CA LEU A 339 15.62 -12.75 12.23
C LEU A 339 16.45 -13.41 11.12
N GLU A 340 17.58 -12.80 10.79
CA GLU A 340 18.65 -13.48 10.04
C GLU A 340 19.73 -13.84 11.08
N LYS A 341 19.68 -15.08 11.57
CA LYS A 341 20.68 -15.58 12.52
C LYS A 341 21.51 -16.65 11.82
N SER A 342 22.77 -16.35 11.57
CA SER A 342 23.78 -17.33 11.19
C SER A 342 24.96 -17.21 12.17
N GLN A 343 25.89 -18.13 12.13
CA GLN A 343 27.06 -18.11 13.03
C GLN A 343 27.83 -16.78 13.05
N THR A 344 27.73 -16.00 11.98
CA THR A 344 28.46 -14.71 11.81
C THR A 344 27.55 -13.50 11.68
N ILE A 345 26.21 -13.69 11.62
CA ILE A 345 25.25 -12.60 11.38
C ILE A 345 24.10 -12.73 12.37
N ASP A 346 24.02 -11.81 13.32
CA ASP A 346 22.85 -11.60 14.18
C ASP A 346 22.23 -10.25 13.79
N ARG A 347 21.36 -10.26 12.78
CA ARG A 347 20.70 -9.04 12.28
C ARG A 347 19.19 -9.23 12.28
N THR A 348 18.53 -8.34 13.00
CA THR A 348 17.09 -8.15 12.86
C THR A 348 16.84 -7.30 11.63
N ARG A 349 16.35 -7.87 10.56
CA ARG A 349 16.04 -7.15 9.32
C ARG A 349 14.53 -6.96 9.18
N MET A 350 14.13 -5.72 8.86
CA MET A 350 12.73 -5.45 8.50
C MET A 350 12.31 -6.26 7.27
N SER A 351 11.19 -6.96 7.40
CA SER A 351 10.61 -7.70 6.28
C SER A 351 10.33 -6.75 5.10
N LYS A 352 10.68 -7.19 3.89
CA LYS A 352 10.23 -6.55 2.64
C LYS A 352 8.82 -6.99 2.24
N ARG A 353 8.26 -7.99 2.93
CA ARG A 353 6.91 -8.53 2.73
C ARG A 353 5.88 -7.64 3.41
N GLY A 354 4.62 -7.85 3.13
CA GLY A 354 3.50 -7.13 3.72
C GLY A 354 2.87 -6.10 2.77
N ASN A 355 1.78 -5.51 3.20
CA ASN A 355 1.03 -4.54 2.42
C ASN A 355 1.71 -3.17 2.46
N ARG A 356 2.15 -2.67 1.30
CA ARG A 356 2.90 -1.42 1.17
C ARG A 356 2.08 -0.19 1.58
N ASP A 357 0.77 -0.21 1.34
CA ASP A 357 -0.11 0.91 1.66
C ASP A 357 -0.30 1.02 3.17
N LEU A 358 -0.56 -0.11 3.87
CA LEU A 358 -0.62 -0.16 5.33
C LEU A 358 0.70 0.25 5.97
N LYS A 359 1.81 -0.25 5.44
CA LYS A 359 3.15 0.10 5.93
C LYS A 359 3.38 1.60 5.86
N ARG A 360 3.04 2.23 4.73
CA ARG A 360 3.13 3.67 4.55
C ARG A 360 2.19 4.42 5.48
N ALA A 361 0.93 3.99 5.60
CA ALA A 361 -0.06 4.64 6.44
C ALA A 361 0.36 4.66 7.92
N LEU A 362 0.80 3.53 8.45
CA LEU A 362 1.30 3.43 9.82
C LEU A 362 2.51 4.32 10.07
N PHE A 363 3.46 4.36 9.12
CA PHE A 363 4.61 5.25 9.23
C PHE A 363 4.20 6.73 9.24
N GLN A 364 3.25 7.12 8.40
CA GLN A 364 2.75 8.50 8.34
C GLN A 364 2.06 8.96 9.63
N ILE A 365 1.51 8.04 10.41
CA ILE A 365 0.92 8.34 11.72
C ILE A 365 2.02 8.35 12.80
N VAL A 366 2.87 7.34 12.82
CA VAL A 366 3.85 7.18 13.90
C VAL A 366 4.99 8.20 13.82
N ALA A 367 5.41 8.59 12.62
CA ALA A 367 6.50 9.55 12.47
C ALA A 367 6.19 10.91 13.15
N PRO A 368 5.04 11.55 12.95
CA PRO A 368 4.67 12.74 13.71
C PRO A 368 4.53 12.50 15.21
N LEU A 369 3.94 11.36 15.63
CA LEU A 369 3.83 10.97 17.03
C LEU A 369 5.18 10.87 17.73
N VAL A 370 6.21 10.43 17.02
CA VAL A 370 7.57 10.29 17.56
C VAL A 370 8.34 11.62 17.53
N TRP A 371 8.24 12.36 16.41
CA TRP A 371 9.14 13.51 16.18
C TRP A 371 8.55 14.84 16.63
N PHE A 372 7.25 15.02 16.58
CA PHE A 372 6.61 16.33 16.80
C PHE A 372 5.71 16.37 18.02
N ASP A 373 5.22 15.21 18.49
CA ASP A 373 4.31 15.20 19.65
C ASP A 373 5.07 15.54 20.94
N GLN A 374 4.54 16.54 21.67
CA GLN A 374 5.08 16.99 22.95
C GLN A 374 4.45 16.21 24.12
N GLY A 375 3.42 15.42 23.86
CA GLY A 375 2.68 14.67 24.86
C GLY A 375 3.39 13.39 25.31
N ASN A 376 2.90 12.83 26.42
CA ASN A 376 3.33 11.52 26.89
C ASN A 376 2.62 10.43 26.09
N ASN A 377 3.16 10.11 24.91
CA ASN A 377 2.61 9.04 24.10
C ASN A 377 3.45 7.76 24.15
N PRO A 378 2.79 6.61 24.27
CA PRO A 378 3.48 5.33 24.46
C PRO A 378 4.30 4.88 23.25
N TYR A 379 3.97 5.33 22.04
CA TYR A 379 4.73 4.98 20.83
C TYR A 379 6.07 5.72 20.80
N LYS A 380 6.12 6.97 21.23
CA LYS A 380 7.36 7.73 21.41
C LYS A 380 8.22 7.11 22.49
N ALA A 381 7.64 6.78 23.64
CA ALA A 381 8.35 6.11 24.74
C ALA A 381 8.98 4.77 24.28
N LEU A 382 8.25 3.97 23.50
CA LEU A 382 8.76 2.73 22.91
C LEU A 382 9.91 2.99 21.93
N TYR A 383 9.76 3.98 21.05
CA TYR A 383 10.81 4.36 20.10
C TYR A 383 12.08 4.81 20.81
N GLU A 384 11.98 5.71 21.81
CA GLU A 384 13.13 6.21 22.56
C GLU A 384 13.82 5.09 23.35
N ARG A 385 13.06 4.17 23.94
CA ARG A 385 13.63 2.98 24.57
C ARG A 385 14.47 2.17 23.60
N LYS A 386 13.94 1.92 22.37
CA LYS A 386 14.67 1.16 21.34
C LYS A 386 15.91 1.89 20.85
N LYS A 387 15.88 3.22 20.80
CA LYS A 387 17.07 4.03 20.54
C LYS A 387 18.11 3.94 21.66
N ALA A 388 17.69 3.96 22.92
CA ALA A 388 18.56 3.79 24.06
C ALA A 388 19.24 2.40 24.12
N GLU A 389 18.61 1.37 23.48
CA GLU A 389 19.23 0.06 23.24
C GLU A 389 20.32 0.09 22.13
N GLY A 390 20.68 1.27 21.60
CA GLY A 390 21.69 1.43 20.54
C GLY A 390 21.17 1.26 19.11
N ARG A 391 19.85 1.13 18.89
CA ARG A 391 19.30 0.95 17.54
C ARG A 391 19.22 2.27 16.80
N PRO A 392 19.58 2.32 15.50
CA PRO A 392 19.36 3.49 14.67
C PRO A 392 17.85 3.75 14.48
N TRP A 393 17.48 4.97 14.09
CA TRP A 393 16.08 5.39 13.98
C TRP A 393 15.24 4.49 13.07
N TYR A 394 15.81 3.99 11.97
CA TYR A 394 15.13 3.15 11.00
C TYR A 394 14.88 1.71 11.49
N GLU A 395 15.57 1.28 12.56
CA GLU A 395 15.31 0.02 13.27
C GLU A 395 14.39 0.20 14.48
N ALA A 396 14.43 1.36 15.13
CA ALA A 396 13.58 1.68 16.28
C ALA A 396 12.12 2.01 15.86
N MET A 397 11.92 2.75 14.77
CA MET A 397 10.61 3.17 14.27
C MET A 397 9.65 2.00 13.97
N PRO A 398 10.07 0.89 13.38
CA PRO A 398 9.24 -0.29 13.18
C PRO A 398 8.56 -0.83 14.43
N PHE A 399 9.19 -0.76 15.60
CA PHE A 399 8.55 -1.21 16.85
C PHE A 399 7.36 -0.34 17.22
N ALA A 400 7.47 0.96 17.06
CA ALA A 400 6.37 1.88 17.30
C ALA A 400 5.23 1.68 16.27
N CYS A 401 5.58 1.44 15.00
CA CYS A 401 4.59 1.12 13.94
C CYS A 401 3.87 -0.22 14.22
N ALA A 402 4.59 -1.24 14.66
CA ALA A 402 4.01 -2.54 15.03
C ALA A 402 3.07 -2.41 16.24
N ALA A 403 3.44 -1.59 17.24
CA ALA A 403 2.60 -1.33 18.40
C ALA A 403 1.30 -0.61 18.01
N LEU A 404 1.37 0.40 17.14
CA LEU A 404 0.16 1.05 16.60
C LEU A 404 -0.68 0.08 15.80
N ALA A 405 -0.07 -0.75 14.94
CA ALA A 405 -0.79 -1.77 14.17
C ALA A 405 -1.55 -2.76 15.08
N ARG A 406 -0.91 -3.23 16.17
CA ARG A 406 -1.57 -4.05 17.17
C ARG A 406 -2.78 -3.34 17.78
N HIS A 407 -2.64 -2.08 18.16
CA HIS A 407 -3.73 -1.31 18.75
C HIS A 407 -4.88 -1.11 17.76
N ILE A 408 -4.58 -0.75 16.50
CA ILE A 408 -5.59 -0.67 15.42
C ILE A 408 -6.33 -2.00 15.25
N TYR A 409 -5.61 -3.12 15.26
CA TYR A 409 -6.24 -4.44 15.18
C TYR A 409 -7.24 -4.66 16.33
N HIS A 410 -6.87 -4.32 17.57
CA HIS A 410 -7.78 -4.43 18.71
C HIS A 410 -9.02 -3.54 18.56
N CYS A 411 -8.85 -2.28 18.16
CA CYS A 411 -9.98 -1.37 17.93
C CYS A 411 -10.96 -1.96 16.89
N LEU A 412 -10.46 -2.47 15.79
CA LEU A 412 -11.30 -3.01 14.72
C LEU A 412 -11.91 -4.36 15.09
N LYS A 413 -11.17 -5.23 15.78
CA LYS A 413 -11.62 -6.58 16.18
C LYS A 413 -12.71 -6.51 17.24
N PHE A 414 -12.52 -5.68 18.27
CA PHE A 414 -13.44 -5.60 19.40
C PHE A 414 -14.46 -4.45 19.27
N LYS A 415 -14.40 -3.72 18.12
CA LYS A 415 -15.31 -2.57 17.85
C LYS A 415 -15.23 -1.48 18.92
N GLU A 416 -14.04 -1.25 19.47
CA GLU A 416 -13.77 -0.21 20.46
C GLU A 416 -13.08 1.00 19.81
N PRO A 417 -13.48 2.24 20.17
CA PRO A 417 -12.77 3.45 19.73
C PRO A 417 -11.32 3.42 20.20
N TYR A 418 -10.43 4.00 19.36
CA TYR A 418 -9.05 4.18 19.74
C TYR A 418 -8.92 5.06 20.99
N ASP A 419 -8.20 4.55 21.98
CA ASP A 419 -7.87 5.23 23.22
C ASP A 419 -6.39 4.96 23.54
N VAL A 420 -5.59 6.02 23.51
CA VAL A 420 -4.15 5.93 23.74
C VAL A 420 -3.81 5.36 25.13
N SER A 421 -4.67 5.58 26.12
CA SER A 421 -4.48 5.06 27.48
C SER A 421 -4.58 3.54 27.55
N LYS A 422 -5.31 2.92 26.60
CA LYS A 422 -5.48 1.48 26.48
C LYS A 422 -4.38 0.81 25.62
N ALA A 423 -3.55 1.58 24.92
CA ALA A 423 -2.57 1.06 23.96
C ALA A 423 -1.64 0.00 24.55
N PHE A 424 -1.40 0.05 25.87
CA PHE A 424 -0.52 -0.85 26.60
C PHE A 424 -1.11 -1.37 27.92
N GLN A 425 -2.42 -1.20 28.13
CA GLN A 425 -3.08 -1.78 29.32
C GLN A 425 -3.01 -3.30 29.27
N GLY A 426 -2.45 -3.91 30.29
CA GLY A 426 -2.29 -5.36 30.40
C GLY A 426 -0.89 -5.90 30.07
N SER A 427 0.03 -5.04 29.66
CA SER A 427 1.46 -5.39 29.54
C SER A 427 2.29 -4.36 30.30
N ALA A 428 2.96 -4.79 31.35
CA ALA A 428 4.07 -3.98 31.87
C ALA A 428 5.00 -3.64 30.70
N PRO A 429 5.52 -2.39 30.58
CA PRO A 429 6.28 -1.96 29.40
C PRO A 429 7.48 -2.86 29.04
N ARG A 430 7.86 -3.73 29.95
CA ARG A 430 9.01 -4.64 29.83
C ARG A 430 8.68 -5.99 29.17
N ALA A 431 7.46 -6.51 29.34
CA ALA A 431 7.10 -7.87 28.90
C ALA A 431 6.58 -7.94 27.46
N ALA A 432 5.82 -6.95 27.01
CA ALA A 432 5.09 -7.06 25.73
C ALA A 432 5.98 -7.03 24.49
N SER A 433 7.12 -6.30 24.49
CA SER A 433 8.00 -6.26 23.31
C SER A 433 8.94 -7.46 23.23
N ASP A 434 9.37 -7.97 24.39
CA ASP A 434 10.28 -9.12 24.47
C ASP A 434 9.48 -10.43 24.34
N GLU A 435 8.25 -10.47 24.85
CA GLU A 435 7.34 -11.60 24.69
C GLU A 435 6.80 -11.73 23.26
N VAL A 436 6.42 -10.63 22.62
CA VAL A 436 6.01 -10.62 21.21
C VAL A 436 7.19 -11.02 20.29
N LEU A 437 8.39 -10.61 20.60
CA LEU A 437 9.59 -11.03 19.86
C LEU A 437 9.97 -12.48 20.18
N LYS A 438 9.89 -12.92 21.45
CA LYS A 438 10.16 -14.30 21.87
C LYS A 438 9.10 -15.26 21.32
N ASP A 439 7.84 -14.89 21.35
CA ASP A 439 6.77 -15.72 20.82
C ASP A 439 6.79 -15.78 19.28
N LEU A 440 7.17 -14.68 18.60
CA LEU A 440 7.44 -14.69 17.15
C LEU A 440 8.70 -15.50 16.82
N GLN A 441 9.71 -15.49 17.71
CA GLN A 441 10.88 -16.34 17.59
C GLN A 441 10.52 -17.82 17.80
N ALA A 442 9.77 -18.15 18.86
CA ALA A 442 9.35 -19.51 19.15
C ALA A 442 8.45 -20.09 18.04
N ASP A 443 7.53 -19.32 17.47
CA ASP A 443 6.67 -19.76 16.36
C ASP A 443 7.48 -19.93 15.04
N LEU A 444 8.53 -19.15 14.84
CA LEU A 444 9.45 -19.29 13.71
C LEU A 444 10.41 -20.48 13.94
N GLU A 445 10.95 -20.64 15.13
CA GLU A 445 11.83 -21.78 15.49
C GLU A 445 11.07 -23.12 15.40
N ALA A 446 9.83 -23.19 15.89
CA ALA A 446 8.98 -24.36 15.74
C ALA A 446 8.67 -24.73 14.27
N ARG A 447 8.50 -23.73 13.40
CA ARG A 447 8.32 -23.93 11.96
C ARG A 447 9.60 -24.34 11.24
N PHE A 448 10.75 -23.89 11.70
CA PHE A 448 12.06 -24.33 11.17
C PHE A 448 12.42 -25.74 11.63
N GLU A 449 12.12 -26.11 12.90
CA GLU A 449 12.32 -27.47 13.40
C GLU A 449 11.46 -28.50 12.65
N VAL A 450 10.21 -28.17 12.32
CA VAL A 450 9.33 -29.00 11.50
C VAL A 450 9.87 -29.14 10.07
N MET A 451 10.47 -28.08 9.53
CA MET A 451 11.05 -28.08 8.18
C MET A 451 12.38 -28.85 8.12
N ASP A 452 13.22 -28.74 9.16
CA ASP A 452 14.47 -29.50 9.27
C ASP A 452 14.25 -30.99 9.61
N ALA A 453 13.19 -31.30 10.38
CA ALA A 453 12.81 -32.68 10.65
C ALA A 453 12.31 -33.43 9.38
N HIS A 454 11.70 -32.70 8.44
CA HIS A 454 11.32 -33.26 7.14
C HIS A 454 12.48 -33.37 6.15
N LEU A 455 13.53 -32.55 6.29
CA LEU A 455 14.73 -32.59 5.43
C LEU A 455 15.78 -33.63 5.90
N SER A 456 15.65 -34.14 7.14
CA SER A 456 16.56 -35.12 7.73
C SER A 456 15.99 -36.54 7.79
N SER A 457 14.78 -36.76 7.24
CA SER A 457 14.13 -38.08 7.19
C SER A 457 14.07 -38.71 5.78
N ASP A 458 14.92 -38.23 4.83
CA ASP A 458 15.15 -38.86 3.53
C ASP A 458 16.62 -39.28 3.38
#